data_546e02def7c2f44a9a82c1be5a2371bb
#
_entry.id   546e02def7c2f44a9a82c1be5a2371bb
#
_cell.length_a   1.000
_cell.length_b   1.000
_cell.length_c   1.000
_cell.angle_alpha   90.00
_cell.angle_beta   90.00
_cell.angle_gamma   90.00
#
_symmetry.space_group_name_H-M   'P 1'
#
loop_
_entity.id
_entity.type
_entity.pdbx_description
1 polymer ?
#
loop_
_entity_poly.entity_id
_entity_poly.type
_entity_poly.pdbx_seq_one_letter_code
_entity_poly.pdbx_strand_id
1 'polypeptide(L)'
;MDDAKIEVFLNEIREEQHISPFREDEEFIGYIKDGIYDINMYCGNKIDYDKDLKARRLLKNYVLYADYKRLAEFKQIYIGEYDELQRKYYVNSNIQWWKI
;
A
#
# COMPACT_ATOMS: atom_id res chain seq x y z
N MET A 1 2.14 8.66 3.64
CA MET A 1 1.58 8.73 5.02
C MET A 1 2.63 9.25 5.98
N ASP A 2 2.23 10.15 6.86
CA ASP A 2 3.09 10.53 7.98
C ASP A 2 3.01 9.48 9.11
N ASP A 3 3.82 9.65 10.14
CA ASP A 3 3.90 8.66 11.22
C ASP A 3 2.58 8.49 11.97
N ALA A 4 1.82 9.56 12.16
CA ALA A 4 0.52 9.50 12.83
C ALA A 4 -0.49 8.69 12.00
N LYS A 5 -0.49 8.86 10.70
CA LYS A 5 -1.36 8.11 9.79
C LYS A 5 -0.96 6.65 9.70
N ILE A 6 0.33 6.36 9.73
CA ILE A 6 0.82 4.98 9.77
C ILE A 6 0.35 4.28 11.04
N GLU A 7 0.37 4.96 12.17
CA GLU A 7 -0.10 4.39 13.44
C GLU A 7 -1.60 4.06 13.39
N VAL A 8 -2.41 4.97 12.85
CA VAL A 8 -3.85 4.72 12.67
C VAL A 8 -4.07 3.52 11.75
N PHE A 9 -3.34 3.47 10.65
CA PHE A 9 -3.41 2.36 9.69
C PHE A 9 -3.02 1.03 10.33
N LEU A 10 -1.96 1.03 11.13
CA LEU A 10 -1.50 -0.16 11.85
C LEU A 10 -2.58 -0.67 12.81
N ASN A 11 -3.20 0.22 13.57
CA ASN A 11 -4.27 -0.15 14.51
C ASN A 11 -5.46 -0.77 13.77
N GLU A 12 -5.79 -0.22 12.61
CA GLU A 12 -6.85 -0.74 11.75
C GLU A 12 -6.53 -2.16 11.27
N ILE A 13 -5.30 -2.40 10.83
CA ILE A 13 -4.84 -3.73 10.41
C ILE A 13 -4.89 -4.72 11.57
N ARG A 14 -4.41 -4.33 12.74
CA ARG A 14 -4.40 -5.19 13.92
C ARG A 14 -5.81 -5.65 14.29
N GLU A 15 -6.76 -4.74 14.21
CA GLU A 15 -8.14 -5.05 14.52
C GLU A 15 -8.77 -5.95 13.45
N GLU A 16 -8.61 -5.59 12.18
CA GLU A 16 -9.23 -6.32 11.07
C GLU A 16 -8.67 -7.73 10.90
N GLN A 17 -7.38 -7.90 11.12
CA GLN A 17 -6.69 -9.18 10.88
C GLN A 17 -6.43 -9.97 12.16
N HIS A 18 -6.96 -9.51 13.28
CA HIS A 18 -6.82 -10.19 14.58
C HIS A 18 -5.35 -10.50 14.93
N ILE A 19 -4.47 -9.53 14.72
CA ILE A 19 -3.06 -9.69 15.01
C ILE A 19 -2.84 -9.70 16.51
N SER A 20 -2.02 -10.65 17.00
CA SER A 20 -1.69 -10.76 18.41
C SER A 20 -1.14 -9.43 18.95
N PRO A 21 -1.60 -8.98 20.14
CA PRO A 21 -1.07 -7.77 20.74
C PRO A 21 0.39 -7.89 21.18
N PHE A 22 0.92 -9.11 21.23
CA PHE A 22 2.33 -9.35 21.55
C PHE A 22 3.27 -9.17 20.36
N ARG A 23 2.73 -9.06 19.14
CA ARG A 23 3.53 -8.76 17.95
C ARG A 23 3.98 -7.30 18.00
N GLU A 24 5.25 -7.06 17.69
CA GLU A 24 5.83 -5.72 17.75
C GLU A 24 5.39 -4.85 16.57
N ASP A 25 5.18 -3.55 16.85
CA ASP A 25 4.74 -2.58 15.86
C ASP A 25 5.77 -2.35 14.77
N GLU A 26 7.06 -2.37 15.12
CA GLU A 26 8.16 -2.06 14.18
C GLU A 26 8.14 -2.93 12.94
N GLU A 27 7.83 -4.22 13.10
CA GLU A 27 7.76 -5.16 11.99
C GLU A 27 6.67 -4.72 11.00
N PHE A 28 5.49 -4.42 11.51
CA PHE A 28 4.35 -4.02 10.67
C PHE A 28 4.55 -2.63 10.08
N ILE A 29 5.14 -1.70 10.82
CA ILE A 29 5.49 -0.38 10.30
C ILE A 29 6.43 -0.52 9.11
N GLY A 30 7.41 -1.43 9.20
CA GLY A 30 8.30 -1.75 8.09
C GLY A 30 7.53 -2.22 6.86
N TYR A 31 6.61 -3.16 7.03
CA TYR A 31 5.79 -3.66 5.92
C TYR A 31 4.92 -2.56 5.31
N ILE A 32 4.35 -1.70 6.13
CA ILE A 32 3.53 -0.58 5.66
C ILE A 32 4.37 0.36 4.80
N LYS A 33 5.53 0.76 5.29
CA LYS A 33 6.43 1.65 4.55
C LYS A 33 6.91 1.04 3.24
N ASP A 34 7.25 -0.24 3.26
CA ASP A 34 7.66 -0.98 2.05
C ASP A 34 6.52 -1.02 1.04
N GLY A 35 5.31 -1.27 1.49
CA GLY A 35 4.13 -1.30 0.64
C GLY A 35 3.82 0.04 0.01
N ILE A 36 3.89 1.11 0.80
CA ILE A 36 3.71 2.47 0.29
C ILE A 36 4.73 2.78 -0.80
N TYR A 37 5.98 2.46 -0.55
CA TYR A 37 7.04 2.66 -1.52
C TYR A 37 6.78 1.88 -2.81
N ASP A 38 6.48 0.59 -2.68
CA ASP A 38 6.26 -0.29 -3.82
C ASP A 38 5.09 0.17 -4.69
N ILE A 39 3.95 0.45 -4.07
CA ILE A 39 2.75 0.87 -4.78
C ILE A 39 2.94 2.25 -5.41
N ASN A 40 3.50 3.21 -4.68
CA ASN A 40 3.78 4.54 -5.21
C ASN A 40 4.73 4.50 -6.40
N MET A 41 5.77 3.68 -6.32
CA MET A 41 6.73 3.54 -7.43
C MET A 41 6.07 2.92 -8.66
N TYR A 42 5.23 1.91 -8.47
CA TYR A 42 4.52 1.28 -9.57
C TYR A 42 3.58 2.25 -10.28
N CYS A 43 2.90 3.08 -9.51
CA CYS A 43 1.95 4.07 -10.04
C CYS A 43 2.62 5.35 -10.53
N GLY A 44 3.90 5.57 -10.20
CA GLY A 44 4.61 6.79 -10.55
C GLY A 44 4.06 8.03 -9.88
N ASN A 45 3.46 7.88 -8.71
CA ASN A 45 2.82 8.98 -8.01
C ASN A 45 2.76 8.71 -6.51
N LYS A 46 2.63 9.81 -5.76
CA LYS A 46 2.42 9.74 -4.31
C LYS A 46 0.92 9.63 -4.03
N ILE A 47 0.50 8.48 -3.54
CA ILE A 47 -0.91 8.18 -3.34
C ILE A 47 -1.37 8.60 -1.95
N ASP A 48 -2.56 9.18 -1.86
CA ASP A 48 -3.23 9.48 -0.60
C ASP A 48 -4.11 8.29 -0.20
N TYR A 49 -3.58 7.44 0.69
CA TYR A 49 -4.27 6.22 1.11
C TYR A 49 -5.46 6.49 2.03
N ASP A 50 -5.62 7.70 2.54
CA ASP A 50 -6.80 8.06 3.31
C ASP A 50 -8.00 8.32 2.40
N LYS A 51 -7.76 8.83 1.20
CA LYS A 51 -8.81 9.16 0.23
C LYS A 51 -9.05 8.06 -0.79
N ASP A 52 -7.99 7.37 -1.21
CA ASP A 52 -8.11 6.31 -2.19
C ASP A 52 -8.29 4.96 -1.49
N LEU A 53 -9.54 4.54 -1.37
CA LEU A 53 -9.89 3.33 -0.63
C LEU A 53 -9.43 2.05 -1.32
N LYS A 54 -9.33 2.07 -2.65
CA LYS A 54 -8.79 0.91 -3.39
C LYS A 54 -7.30 0.75 -3.13
N ALA A 55 -6.56 1.85 -3.16
CA ALA A 55 -5.14 1.83 -2.82
C ALA A 55 -4.93 1.43 -1.37
N ARG A 56 -5.77 1.92 -0.47
CA ARG A 56 -5.72 1.55 0.96
C ARG A 56 -5.91 0.05 1.15
N ARG A 57 -6.87 -0.54 0.47
CA ARG A 57 -7.12 -1.98 0.53
C ARG A 57 -5.94 -2.78 -0.02
N LEU A 58 -5.39 -2.34 -1.13
CA LEU A 58 -4.21 -2.98 -1.72
C LEU A 58 -3.03 -2.95 -0.74
N LEU A 59 -2.82 -1.82 -0.06
CA LEU A 59 -1.77 -1.69 0.94
C LEU A 59 -2.00 -2.65 2.13
N LYS A 60 -3.24 -2.79 2.59
CA LYS A 60 -3.56 -3.75 3.67
C LYS A 60 -3.22 -5.17 3.27
N ASN A 61 -3.55 -5.56 2.05
CA ASN A 61 -3.23 -6.89 1.53
C ASN A 61 -1.73 -7.08 1.35
N TYR A 62 -1.02 -6.03 0.94
CA TYR A 62 0.45 -6.07 0.87
C TYR A 62 1.05 -6.43 2.23
N VAL A 63 0.61 -5.75 3.29
CA VAL A 63 1.11 -5.98 4.64
C VAL A 63 0.82 -7.43 5.09
N LEU A 64 -0.37 -7.94 4.80
CA LEU A 64 -0.76 -9.30 5.16
C LEU A 64 0.15 -10.32 4.49
N TYR A 65 0.38 -10.19 3.19
CA TYR A 65 1.23 -11.12 2.45
C TYR A 65 2.71 -10.97 2.84
N ALA A 66 3.14 -9.74 3.17
CA ALA A 66 4.50 -9.52 3.68
C ALA A 66 4.71 -10.28 4.99
N ASP A 67 3.73 -10.22 5.89
CA ASP A 67 3.78 -10.94 7.16
C ASP A 67 3.84 -12.46 6.95
N TYR A 68 3.13 -12.96 5.93
CA TYR A 68 3.16 -14.38 5.57
C TYR A 68 4.38 -14.79 4.75
N LYS A 69 5.28 -13.85 4.42
CA LYS A 69 6.44 -14.09 3.57
C LYS A 69 6.05 -14.58 2.16
N ARG A 70 4.97 -14.04 1.62
CA ARG A 70 4.38 -14.47 0.34
C ARG A 70 4.18 -13.30 -0.64
N LEU A 71 5.07 -12.31 -0.62
CA LEU A 71 4.95 -11.14 -1.50
C LEU A 71 5.04 -11.48 -2.99
N ALA A 72 5.77 -12.53 -3.36
CA ALA A 72 5.85 -12.95 -4.75
C ALA A 72 4.47 -13.38 -5.28
N GLU A 73 3.72 -14.11 -4.46
CA GLU A 73 2.35 -14.50 -4.80
C GLU A 73 1.42 -13.30 -4.83
N PHE A 74 1.60 -12.38 -3.90
CA PHE A 74 0.80 -11.14 -3.83
C PHE A 74 0.85 -10.39 -5.15
N LYS A 75 2.04 -10.16 -5.69
CA LYS A 75 2.20 -9.45 -6.95
C LYS A 75 1.47 -10.15 -8.10
N GLN A 76 1.52 -11.47 -8.16
CA GLN A 76 0.82 -12.23 -9.20
C GLN A 76 -0.70 -12.13 -9.06
N ILE A 77 -1.20 -12.25 -7.84
CA ILE A 77 -2.65 -12.24 -7.56
C ILE A 77 -3.23 -10.85 -7.77
N TYR A 78 -2.52 -9.81 -7.34
CA TYR A 78 -3.04 -8.44 -7.31
C TYR A 78 -2.54 -7.57 -8.45
N ILE A 79 -1.89 -8.14 -9.47
CA ILE A 79 -1.33 -7.35 -10.58
C ILE A 79 -2.40 -6.51 -11.30
N GLY A 80 -3.62 -7.03 -11.39
CA GLY A 80 -4.73 -6.29 -11.98
C GLY A 80 -5.06 -5.02 -11.23
N GLU A 81 -4.99 -5.04 -9.90
CA GLU A 81 -5.25 -3.87 -9.06
C GLU A 81 -4.11 -2.87 -9.15
N TYR A 82 -2.86 -3.34 -9.22
CA TYR A 82 -1.71 -2.48 -9.50
C TYR A 82 -1.88 -1.76 -10.83
N ASP A 83 -2.26 -2.49 -11.87
CA ASP A 83 -2.44 -1.91 -13.21
C ASP A 83 -3.59 -0.90 -13.24
N GLU A 84 -4.67 -1.17 -12.52
CA GLU A 84 -5.79 -0.24 -12.41
C GLU A 84 -5.36 1.07 -11.76
N LEU A 85 -4.61 1.00 -10.67
CA LEU A 85 -4.07 2.18 -10.00
C LEU A 85 -3.06 2.90 -10.87
N GLN A 86 -2.20 2.16 -11.55
CA GLN A 86 -1.22 2.76 -12.45
C GLN A 86 -1.90 3.58 -13.53
N ARG A 87 -2.94 3.04 -14.17
CA ARG A 87 -3.68 3.78 -15.19
C ARG A 87 -4.29 5.05 -14.63
N LYS A 88 -4.83 4.99 -13.42
CA LYS A 88 -5.45 6.14 -12.77
C LYS A 88 -4.44 7.26 -12.52
N TYR A 89 -3.29 6.94 -11.97
CA TYR A 89 -2.29 7.94 -11.59
C TYR A 89 -1.33 8.30 -12.71
N TYR A 90 -1.01 7.35 -13.57
CA TYR A 90 -0.12 7.56 -14.69
C TYR A 90 -0.70 8.56 -15.70
N VAL A 91 -1.99 8.47 -15.99
CA VAL A 91 -2.65 9.41 -16.91
C VAL A 91 -2.49 10.84 -16.40
N ASN A 92 -2.68 11.07 -15.09
CA ASN A 92 -2.52 12.40 -14.51
C ASN A 92 -1.09 12.89 -14.56
N SER A 93 -0.12 12.04 -14.29
CA SER A 93 1.31 12.37 -14.36
C SER A 93 1.74 12.61 -15.79
N ASN A 94 1.26 11.79 -16.72
CA ASN A 94 1.64 11.85 -18.12
C ASN A 94 1.13 13.09 -18.82
N ILE A 95 -0.04 13.59 -18.43
CA ILE A 95 -0.58 14.83 -18.98
C ILE A 95 0.36 15.99 -18.70
N GLN A 96 0.89 16.09 -17.48
CA GLN A 96 1.86 17.14 -17.13
C GLN A 96 3.16 16.96 -17.90
N TRP A 97 3.61 15.74 -18.05
CA TRP A 97 4.84 15.43 -18.74
C TRP A 97 4.76 15.76 -20.23
N TRP A 98 3.61 15.54 -20.83
CA TRP A 98 3.35 15.84 -22.25
C TRP A 98 3.37 17.32 -22.57
N LYS A 99 3.07 18.16 -21.61
CA LYS A 99 2.97 19.60 -21.80
C LYS A 99 4.31 20.31 -21.64
N ILE A 100 5.31 19.56 -21.27
CA ILE A 100 6.67 20.07 -21.17
C ILE A 100 7.38 19.90 -22.51
#